data_e76eb07c6176de1934e02bc17b923e4f
#
_entry.id   e76eb07c6176de1934e02bc17b923e4f
#
_cell.length_a   1.000
_cell.length_b   1.000
_cell.length_c   1.000
_cell.angle_alpha   90.00
_cell.angle_beta   90.00
_cell.angle_gamma   90.00
#
_symmetry.space_group_name_H-M   'P 1'
#
loop_
_entity.id
_entity.type
_entity.pdbx_description
1 polymer ?
#
loop_
_entity_poly.entity_id
_entity_poly.type
_entity_poly.pdbx_seq_one_letter_code
_entity_poly.pdbx_strand_id
1 'polypeptide(L)'
;MKKIMLWSAGVLAVSVGLTAFIATKNLVVKADLKLPEGFSATIVADSLGSLRHLAVTGKGDIYVKMNSVRRNKGIFFLSDTNHDGRLDKKTMFADYAGTGIKINNHYLYASSNTGVFRYKLNDKEEVIDANNPEVIVKGLVDHNRDNSKSIAFDTQNNLYVTIGSWSDACRQPNSGVGTPGCPILDSAAGIWKFKADKLNQSYAEGIKFSTGIKNAVGIDYNPASKTIFATQHGRSFDKLSPPYFTGQKSAELPAETIYELKQGLDAGWPYAYYDQQLKKKMVSPEYGGDGKTSTDKYADPAVALPGHLAPNDLLFYTGNMFPKRYKNGAFVVFHGKSISPVKGYLVAFIPFVNGKLSGDWEVFADNFTGSDLEHPTGPMKYRPMGLAQGPDGALYVADDIKGAIFKIVYNK
;
A
#
# COMPACT_ATOMS: atom_id res chain seq x y z
N MET A 1 41.03 90.53 -17.30
CA MET A 1 40.91 89.09 -17.58
C MET A 1 40.10 88.45 -16.44
N LYS A 2 38.80 88.15 -16.67
CA LYS A 2 37.87 87.55 -15.68
C LYS A 2 37.78 86.09 -15.98
N LYS A 3 38.16 85.26 -15.02
CA LYS A 3 37.97 83.82 -15.09
C LYS A 3 36.52 83.45 -14.67
N ILE A 4 35.78 82.82 -15.55
CA ILE A 4 34.46 82.22 -15.30
C ILE A 4 34.66 80.85 -14.78
N MET A 5 34.14 80.60 -13.59
CA MET A 5 34.14 79.27 -12.94
C MET A 5 32.77 78.54 -13.21
N LEU A 6 32.76 77.50 -14.02
CA LEU A 6 31.57 76.67 -14.24
C LEU A 6 31.44 75.63 -13.10
N TRP A 7 30.31 75.64 -12.45
CA TRP A 7 29.89 74.60 -11.52
C TRP A 7 29.06 73.60 -12.28
N SER A 8 29.56 72.35 -12.37
CA SER A 8 28.78 71.23 -12.86
C SER A 8 28.05 70.58 -11.70
N ALA A 9 26.72 70.62 -11.70
CA ALA A 9 25.87 69.92 -10.77
C ALA A 9 25.69 68.49 -11.28
N GLY A 10 26.27 67.47 -10.58
CA GLY A 10 26.06 66.04 -10.83
C GLY A 10 24.72 65.58 -10.23
N VAL A 11 23.81 65.19 -11.09
CA VAL A 11 22.55 64.51 -10.68
C VAL A 11 22.86 63.10 -10.44
N LEU A 12 22.81 62.63 -9.18
CA LEU A 12 22.90 61.20 -8.78
C LEU A 12 21.52 60.58 -8.97
N ALA A 13 21.33 59.83 -10.04
CA ALA A 13 20.13 59.00 -10.24
C ALA A 13 20.23 57.72 -9.40
N VAL A 14 19.50 57.65 -8.28
CA VAL A 14 19.31 56.43 -7.50
C VAL A 14 18.25 55.58 -8.20
N SER A 15 18.70 54.57 -8.94
CA SER A 15 17.80 53.54 -9.48
C SER A 15 17.42 52.53 -8.37
N VAL A 16 16.22 52.67 -7.80
CA VAL A 16 15.62 51.64 -6.94
C VAL A 16 15.18 50.47 -7.83
N GLY A 17 16.01 49.42 -7.89
CA GLY A 17 15.63 48.18 -8.55
C GLY A 17 14.55 47.48 -7.74
N LEU A 18 13.31 47.55 -8.20
CA LEU A 18 12.21 46.71 -7.70
C LEU A 18 12.42 45.30 -8.21
N THR A 19 13.10 44.43 -7.45
CA THR A 19 13.10 42.99 -7.69
C THR A 19 11.73 42.44 -7.33
N ALA A 20 10.84 42.35 -8.34
CA ALA A 20 9.61 41.60 -8.19
C ALA A 20 9.98 40.12 -7.99
N PHE A 21 9.84 39.63 -6.76
CA PHE A 21 9.79 38.21 -6.48
C PHE A 21 8.49 37.68 -7.13
N ILE A 22 8.60 37.15 -8.36
CA ILE A 22 7.55 36.34 -8.94
C ILE A 22 7.59 35.04 -8.17
N ALA A 23 6.75 34.89 -7.14
CA ALA A 23 6.44 33.59 -6.54
C ALA A 23 5.81 32.76 -7.67
N THR A 24 6.58 31.87 -8.26
CA THR A 24 6.04 30.86 -9.16
C THR A 24 5.12 30.01 -8.32
N LYS A 25 3.80 30.28 -8.38
CA LYS A 25 2.78 29.35 -7.88
C LYS A 25 3.06 28.02 -8.58
N ASN A 26 3.51 27.03 -7.83
CA ASN A 26 3.55 25.67 -8.32
C ASN A 26 2.11 25.25 -8.60
N LEU A 27 1.71 25.33 -9.86
CA LEU A 27 0.37 24.96 -10.28
C LEU A 27 0.11 23.50 -9.87
N VAL A 28 -1.00 23.27 -9.20
CA VAL A 28 -1.47 21.92 -8.89
C VAL A 28 -1.56 21.12 -10.18
N VAL A 29 -0.78 20.06 -10.31
CA VAL A 29 -0.73 19.26 -11.55
C VAL A 29 -1.94 18.31 -11.55
N LYS A 30 -2.87 18.55 -12.48
CA LYS A 30 -3.98 17.64 -12.70
C LYS A 30 -3.45 16.28 -13.15
N ALA A 31 -3.90 15.21 -12.51
CA ALA A 31 -3.57 13.85 -12.91
C ALA A 31 -4.53 13.37 -14.02
N ASP A 32 -3.97 12.71 -15.03
CA ASP A 32 -4.73 12.12 -16.14
C ASP A 32 -5.18 10.70 -15.76
N LEU A 33 -6.02 10.59 -14.71
CA LEU A 33 -6.65 9.34 -14.28
C LEU A 33 -8.08 9.27 -14.83
N LYS A 34 -8.51 8.06 -15.20
CA LYS A 34 -9.92 7.77 -15.49
C LYS A 34 -10.62 7.50 -14.15
N LEU A 35 -11.59 8.35 -13.82
CA LEU A 35 -12.33 8.35 -12.56
C LEU A 35 -13.83 8.38 -12.84
N PRO A 36 -14.70 7.94 -11.91
CA PRO A 36 -16.13 8.14 -12.00
C PRO A 36 -16.51 9.62 -12.07
N GLU A 37 -17.69 9.89 -12.57
CA GLU A 37 -18.24 11.26 -12.68
C GLU A 37 -18.21 11.98 -11.33
N GLY A 38 -17.85 13.26 -11.35
CA GLY A 38 -17.74 14.11 -10.16
C GLY A 38 -16.40 13.97 -9.41
N PHE A 39 -15.54 13.03 -9.78
CA PHE A 39 -14.20 12.92 -9.17
C PHE A 39 -13.12 13.62 -10.00
N SER A 40 -12.09 14.07 -9.30
CA SER A 40 -10.88 14.60 -9.92
C SER A 40 -9.65 14.16 -9.14
N ALA A 41 -8.50 14.12 -9.82
CA ALA A 41 -7.23 13.79 -9.20
C ALA A 41 -6.17 14.83 -9.49
N THR A 42 -5.30 15.08 -8.51
CA THR A 42 -4.12 15.93 -8.61
C THR A 42 -2.89 15.21 -8.10
N ILE A 43 -1.71 15.58 -8.62
CA ILE A 43 -0.42 15.10 -8.08
C ILE A 43 0.04 16.12 -7.05
N VAL A 44 0.01 15.73 -5.78
CA VAL A 44 0.37 16.60 -4.64
C VAL A 44 1.87 16.54 -4.28
N ALA A 45 2.56 15.47 -4.68
CA ALA A 45 4.01 15.33 -4.59
C ALA A 45 4.50 14.40 -5.70
N ASP A 46 5.78 14.52 -6.09
CA ASP A 46 6.41 13.65 -7.08
C ASP A 46 7.92 13.54 -6.85
N SER A 47 8.58 12.69 -7.65
CA SER A 47 10.04 12.50 -7.66
C SER A 47 10.61 12.01 -6.32
N LEU A 48 9.79 11.31 -5.53
CA LEU A 48 10.18 10.81 -4.20
C LEU A 48 10.94 9.48 -4.27
N GLY A 49 10.89 8.77 -5.38
CA GLY A 49 11.45 7.41 -5.56
C GLY A 49 10.39 6.32 -5.36
N SER A 50 10.82 5.07 -5.18
CA SER A 50 9.90 3.95 -5.02
C SER A 50 9.17 4.00 -3.67
N LEU A 51 7.91 4.43 -3.69
CA LEU A 51 7.06 4.57 -2.50
C LEU A 51 6.38 3.24 -2.15
N ARG A 52 5.96 3.13 -0.89
CA ARG A 52 5.13 2.06 -0.35
C ARG A 52 3.86 2.65 0.27
N HIS A 53 3.44 2.16 1.44
CA HIS A 53 2.27 2.69 2.13
C HIS A 53 2.50 4.11 2.67
N LEU A 54 1.41 4.82 2.90
CA LEU A 54 1.41 6.18 3.42
C LEU A 54 0.37 6.34 4.53
N ALA A 55 0.57 7.37 5.36
CA ALA A 55 -0.36 7.78 6.40
C ALA A 55 -0.54 9.29 6.35
N VAL A 56 -1.78 9.76 6.37
CA VAL A 56 -2.13 11.18 6.35
C VAL A 56 -2.48 11.63 7.76
N THR A 57 -1.91 12.75 8.18
CA THR A 57 -2.19 13.36 9.49
C THR A 57 -3.58 14.02 9.50
N GLY A 58 -4.10 14.33 10.68
CA GLY A 58 -5.32 15.12 10.83
C GLY A 58 -5.23 16.54 10.27
N LYS A 59 -4.04 16.99 9.87
CA LYS A 59 -3.78 18.29 9.23
C LYS A 59 -3.56 18.19 7.72
N GLY A 60 -3.52 16.97 7.16
CA GLY A 60 -3.31 16.74 5.74
C GLY A 60 -1.85 16.55 5.33
N ASP A 61 -0.90 16.60 6.27
CA ASP A 61 0.49 16.23 6.01
C ASP A 61 0.62 14.72 5.81
N ILE A 62 1.67 14.27 5.13
CA ILE A 62 1.81 12.87 4.73
C ILE A 62 3.13 12.27 5.23
N TYR A 63 3.04 11.14 5.91
CA TYR A 63 4.15 10.22 6.08
C TYR A 63 4.08 9.14 5.02
N VAL A 64 5.20 8.85 4.33
CA VAL A 64 5.25 7.78 3.33
C VAL A 64 6.52 6.94 3.47
N LYS A 65 6.33 5.61 3.45
CA LYS A 65 7.43 4.63 3.47
C LYS A 65 8.06 4.50 2.10
N MET A 66 9.35 4.21 2.11
CA MET A 66 10.11 3.89 0.90
C MET A 66 10.41 2.39 0.82
N ASN A 67 10.39 1.86 -0.39
CA ASN A 67 10.77 0.48 -0.68
C ASN A 67 12.27 0.20 -0.42
N SER A 68 13.11 1.22 -0.60
CA SER A 68 14.53 1.19 -0.28
C SER A 68 14.95 2.51 0.36
N VAL A 69 15.98 2.49 1.18
CA VAL A 69 16.51 3.72 1.78
C VAL A 69 17.11 4.64 0.70
N ARG A 70 16.85 5.93 0.85
CA ARG A 70 17.44 6.98 0.02
C ARG A 70 18.23 7.92 0.92
N ARG A 71 19.51 8.17 0.64
CA ARG A 71 20.41 8.93 1.52
C ARG A 71 20.35 8.41 2.97
N ASN A 72 20.32 7.09 3.13
CA ASN A 72 20.17 6.38 4.42
C ASN A 72 18.89 6.74 5.21
N LYS A 73 17.82 7.10 4.53
CA LYS A 73 16.51 7.40 5.12
C LYS A 73 15.40 6.68 4.36
N GLY A 74 14.40 6.17 5.09
CA GLY A 74 13.34 5.32 4.56
C GLY A 74 11.92 5.82 4.79
N ILE A 75 11.75 7.00 5.41
CA ILE A 75 10.45 7.65 5.60
C ILE A 75 10.55 9.10 5.16
N PHE A 76 9.61 9.57 4.35
CA PHE A 76 9.36 10.98 4.13
C PHE A 76 8.26 11.50 5.05
N PHE A 77 8.42 12.72 5.55
CA PHE A 77 7.36 13.60 6.02
C PHE A 77 7.23 14.74 5.03
N LEU A 78 6.01 14.97 4.56
CA LEU A 78 5.66 15.91 3.50
C LEU A 78 4.57 16.85 3.99
N SER A 79 4.74 18.17 3.81
CA SER A 79 3.72 19.17 4.16
C SER A 79 3.59 20.25 3.10
N ASP A 80 2.39 20.83 2.99
CA ASP A 80 2.07 21.98 2.15
C ASP A 80 2.18 23.25 3.01
N THR A 81 3.33 23.94 2.94
CA THR A 81 3.60 25.10 3.81
C THR A 81 3.09 26.41 3.25
N ASN A 82 2.83 26.45 1.96
CA ASN A 82 2.37 27.66 1.25
C ASN A 82 0.88 27.59 0.85
N HIS A 83 0.20 26.47 1.17
CA HIS A 83 -1.22 26.21 0.91
C HIS A 83 -1.62 26.30 -0.57
N ASP A 84 -0.71 25.87 -1.46
CA ASP A 84 -0.97 25.84 -2.91
C ASP A 84 -1.50 24.47 -3.39
N GLY A 85 -1.66 23.50 -2.48
CA GLY A 85 -2.14 22.15 -2.75
C GLY A 85 -1.04 21.18 -3.14
N ARG A 86 0.24 21.57 -3.10
CA ARG A 86 1.41 20.70 -3.28
C ARG A 86 2.20 20.61 -1.98
N LEU A 87 2.73 19.40 -1.73
CA LEU A 87 3.57 19.15 -0.56
C LEU A 87 5.01 19.62 -0.87
N ASP A 88 5.30 20.88 -0.57
CA ASP A 88 6.55 21.56 -0.89
C ASP A 88 7.68 21.26 0.11
N LYS A 89 7.37 21.12 1.40
CA LYS A 89 8.34 20.75 2.43
C LYS A 89 8.52 19.22 2.49
N LYS A 90 9.77 18.75 2.38
CA LYS A 90 10.13 17.33 2.39
C LYS A 90 11.21 17.08 3.42
N THR A 91 10.90 16.35 4.48
CA THR A 91 11.86 15.91 5.51
C THR A 91 11.99 14.40 5.44
N MET A 92 13.20 13.87 5.66
CA MET A 92 13.47 12.43 5.63
C MET A 92 14.07 11.98 6.97
N PHE A 93 13.64 10.81 7.44
CA PHE A 93 14.14 10.18 8.66
C PHE A 93 14.05 8.65 8.59
N ALA A 94 14.40 7.95 9.68
CA ALA A 94 14.49 6.50 9.80
C ALA A 94 15.47 5.86 8.80
N ASP A 95 16.43 5.12 9.28
CA ASP A 95 17.50 4.48 8.50
C ASP A 95 17.10 3.11 7.90
N TYR A 96 15.80 2.80 7.88
CA TYR A 96 15.25 1.55 7.39
C TYR A 96 14.12 1.77 6.38
N ALA A 97 14.12 0.95 5.35
CA ALA A 97 13.01 0.80 4.39
C ALA A 97 11.93 -0.13 4.94
N GLY A 98 10.84 -0.33 4.21
CA GLY A 98 9.76 -1.26 4.53
C GLY A 98 8.43 -0.83 3.94
N THR A 99 7.34 -1.46 4.39
CA THR A 99 6.01 -1.23 3.81
C THR A 99 5.04 -0.56 4.76
N GLY A 100 4.84 -1.12 5.96
CA GLY A 100 3.80 -0.67 6.87
C GLY A 100 4.09 0.70 7.48
N ILE A 101 3.09 1.58 7.45
CA ILE A 101 3.09 2.86 8.14
C ILE A 101 1.65 3.24 8.48
N LYS A 102 1.37 3.62 9.72
CA LYS A 102 0.04 4.06 10.19
C LYS A 102 0.21 5.02 11.37
N ILE A 103 -0.72 5.95 11.53
CA ILE A 103 -0.85 6.76 12.74
C ILE A 103 -1.87 6.08 13.66
N ASN A 104 -1.51 5.89 14.92
CA ASN A 104 -2.41 5.35 15.94
C ASN A 104 -2.06 5.96 17.31
N ASN A 105 -3.07 6.44 18.04
CA ASN A 105 -2.95 6.95 19.42
C ASN A 105 -1.76 7.91 19.63
N HIS A 106 -1.65 8.97 18.80
CA HIS A 106 -0.58 9.99 18.85
C HIS A 106 0.83 9.46 18.57
N TYR A 107 0.96 8.31 17.90
CA TYR A 107 2.22 7.77 17.43
C TYR A 107 2.16 7.45 15.94
N LEU A 108 3.26 7.69 15.25
CA LEU A 108 3.52 7.13 13.93
C LEU A 108 4.18 5.77 14.10
N TYR A 109 3.53 4.72 13.65
CA TYR A 109 4.10 3.37 13.59
C TYR A 109 4.64 3.11 12.20
N ALA A 110 5.83 2.51 12.12
CA ALA A 110 6.46 2.14 10.85
C ALA A 110 7.19 0.80 10.97
N SER A 111 7.04 -0.05 9.96
CA SER A 111 7.74 -1.33 9.91
C SER A 111 9.03 -1.26 9.09
N SER A 112 10.01 -2.08 9.47
CA SER A 112 11.07 -2.58 8.62
C SER A 112 10.78 -4.03 8.22
N ASN A 113 11.70 -4.67 7.50
CA ASN A 113 11.57 -6.11 7.22
C ASN A 113 11.70 -6.99 8.48
N THR A 114 12.31 -6.46 9.56
CA THR A 114 12.64 -7.24 10.77
C THR A 114 12.03 -6.70 12.06
N GLY A 115 11.26 -5.60 12.00
CA GLY A 115 10.69 -5.01 13.19
C GLY A 115 9.60 -3.98 12.94
N VAL A 116 8.94 -3.56 14.02
CA VAL A 116 8.00 -2.45 14.03
C VAL A 116 8.46 -1.44 15.07
N PHE A 117 8.49 -0.19 14.67
CA PHE A 117 8.93 0.96 15.47
C PHE A 117 7.79 1.97 15.57
N ARG A 118 7.80 2.80 16.62
CA ARG A 118 6.91 3.95 16.70
C ARG A 118 7.64 5.22 17.11
N TYR A 119 7.11 6.34 16.66
CA TYR A 119 7.60 7.68 16.94
C TYR A 119 6.48 8.49 17.59
N LYS A 120 6.75 9.14 18.71
CA LYS A 120 5.78 10.04 19.36
C LYS A 120 5.54 11.27 18.49
N LEU A 121 4.29 11.65 18.34
CA LEU A 121 3.87 12.83 17.61
C LEU A 121 3.56 13.99 18.57
N ASN A 122 3.84 15.23 18.14
CA ASN A 122 3.41 16.46 18.82
C ASN A 122 1.95 16.80 18.42
N ASP A 123 1.43 17.92 18.96
CA ASP A 123 0.06 18.39 18.66
C ASP A 123 -0.15 18.78 17.17
N LYS A 124 0.93 18.93 16.42
CA LYS A 124 0.90 19.13 14.97
C LYS A 124 0.98 17.82 14.20
N GLU A 125 1.02 16.69 14.91
CA GLU A 125 1.24 15.35 14.37
C GLU A 125 2.57 15.19 13.63
N GLU A 126 3.59 15.99 14.00
CA GLU A 126 4.97 15.85 13.55
C GLU A 126 5.75 14.97 14.56
N VAL A 127 6.68 14.16 14.05
CA VAL A 127 7.57 13.33 14.89
C VAL A 127 8.45 14.22 15.76
N ILE A 128 8.41 13.99 17.08
CA ILE A 128 9.17 14.79 18.07
C ILE A 128 10.67 14.45 18.00
N ASP A 129 11.00 13.16 18.00
CA ASP A 129 12.39 12.67 17.95
C ASP A 129 12.51 11.56 16.88
N ALA A 130 13.04 11.95 15.74
CA ALA A 130 13.20 11.06 14.60
C ALA A 130 14.40 10.09 14.73
N ASN A 131 15.32 10.35 15.66
CA ASN A 131 16.53 9.55 15.82
C ASN A 131 16.38 8.43 16.85
N ASN A 132 15.40 8.53 17.74
CA ASN A 132 15.18 7.58 18.83
C ASN A 132 13.77 6.98 18.79
N PRO A 133 13.45 6.12 17.81
CA PRO A 133 12.17 5.42 17.78
C PRO A 133 12.06 4.40 18.92
N GLU A 134 10.85 4.23 19.45
CA GLU A 134 10.56 3.14 20.35
C GLU A 134 10.37 1.83 19.57
N VAL A 135 11.02 0.75 20.00
CA VAL A 135 10.87 -0.58 19.40
C VAL A 135 9.61 -1.23 19.93
N ILE A 136 8.68 -1.58 19.07
CA ILE A 136 7.46 -2.32 19.43
C ILE A 136 7.66 -3.82 19.25
N VAL A 137 8.14 -4.24 18.08
CA VAL A 137 8.41 -5.64 17.76
C VAL A 137 9.78 -5.75 17.11
N LYS A 138 10.55 -6.76 17.51
CA LYS A 138 11.86 -7.11 16.93
C LYS A 138 11.91 -8.57 16.52
N GLY A 139 12.82 -8.89 15.58
CA GLY A 139 13.08 -10.25 15.13
C GLY A 139 12.01 -10.85 14.22
N LEU A 140 11.25 -10.00 13.50
CA LEU A 140 10.35 -10.49 12.46
C LEU A 140 11.14 -11.21 11.36
N VAL A 141 10.55 -12.29 10.84
CA VAL A 141 11.17 -13.11 9.79
C VAL A 141 11.35 -12.34 8.49
N ASP A 142 12.58 -12.36 7.94
CA ASP A 142 12.92 -11.80 6.65
C ASP A 142 13.77 -12.80 5.85
N HIS A 143 13.30 -13.17 4.67
CA HIS A 143 14.00 -14.03 3.71
C HIS A 143 14.18 -13.35 2.33
N ASN A 144 14.16 -12.03 2.28
CA ASN A 144 14.32 -11.20 1.06
C ASN A 144 13.27 -11.47 -0.02
N ARG A 145 12.16 -12.14 0.31
CA ARG A 145 11.04 -12.41 -0.59
C ARG A 145 9.75 -12.28 0.18
N ASP A 146 8.72 -11.68 -0.42
CA ASP A 146 7.40 -11.45 0.18
C ASP A 146 7.50 -10.89 1.61
N ASN A 147 8.49 -10.02 1.82
CA ASN A 147 8.93 -9.53 3.12
C ASN A 147 8.23 -8.24 3.56
N SER A 148 7.15 -7.85 2.90
CA SER A 148 6.28 -6.77 3.39
C SER A 148 5.81 -7.06 4.81
N LYS A 149 5.90 -6.03 5.67
CA LYS A 149 5.41 -6.06 7.03
C LYS A 149 4.36 -4.96 7.16
N SER A 150 3.25 -5.11 6.42
CA SER A 150 2.13 -4.18 6.53
C SER A 150 1.49 -4.29 7.90
N ILE A 151 0.95 -3.18 8.40
CA ILE A 151 0.43 -3.09 9.75
C ILE A 151 -1.00 -2.52 9.78
N ALA A 152 -1.79 -3.03 10.70
CA ALA A 152 -3.11 -2.50 11.03
C ALA A 152 -3.35 -2.54 12.55
N PHE A 153 -4.33 -1.78 13.01
CA PHE A 153 -4.72 -1.73 14.41
C PHE A 153 -6.22 -1.98 14.55
N ASP A 154 -6.62 -2.64 15.63
CA ASP A 154 -8.02 -2.67 16.03
C ASP A 154 -8.32 -1.64 17.14
N THR A 155 -9.59 -1.54 17.52
CA THR A 155 -10.05 -0.62 18.58
C THR A 155 -9.61 -1.02 19.98
N GLN A 156 -9.03 -2.22 20.16
CA GLN A 156 -8.46 -2.72 21.42
C GLN A 156 -6.96 -2.47 21.52
N ASN A 157 -6.40 -1.64 20.62
CA ASN A 157 -4.98 -1.31 20.53
C ASN A 157 -4.09 -2.55 20.29
N ASN A 158 -4.59 -3.55 19.58
CA ASN A 158 -3.76 -4.61 19.06
C ASN A 158 -3.14 -4.19 17.72
N LEU A 159 -1.89 -4.59 17.52
CA LEU A 159 -1.13 -4.42 16.29
C LEU A 159 -1.13 -5.73 15.51
N TYR A 160 -1.54 -5.71 14.25
CA TYR A 160 -1.49 -6.82 13.32
C TYR A 160 -0.38 -6.59 12.31
N VAL A 161 0.47 -7.60 12.10
CA VAL A 161 1.63 -7.53 11.20
C VAL A 161 1.57 -8.68 10.21
N THR A 162 1.71 -8.37 8.92
CA THR A 162 1.75 -9.37 7.86
C THR A 162 3.14 -9.99 7.77
N ILE A 163 3.22 -11.32 7.67
CA ILE A 163 4.46 -12.07 7.46
C ILE A 163 4.28 -12.96 6.24
N GLY A 164 4.85 -12.55 5.11
CA GLY A 164 4.74 -13.29 3.85
C GLY A 164 5.65 -14.52 3.78
N SER A 165 5.32 -15.42 2.86
CA SER A 165 6.09 -16.63 2.56
C SER A 165 7.29 -16.30 1.67
N TRP A 166 8.41 -16.97 1.90
CA TRP A 166 9.56 -16.92 0.97
C TRP A 166 9.50 -17.96 -0.16
N SER A 167 8.36 -18.66 -0.30
CA SER A 167 8.13 -19.65 -1.36
C SER A 167 6.77 -19.44 -2.01
N ASP A 168 6.66 -19.78 -3.29
CA ASP A 168 5.35 -19.79 -3.98
C ASP A 168 4.46 -20.96 -3.58
N ALA A 169 5.04 -22.13 -3.37
CA ALA A 169 4.28 -23.35 -3.20
C ALA A 169 4.84 -24.34 -2.17
N CYS A 170 5.87 -23.94 -1.40
CA CYS A 170 6.50 -24.79 -0.39
C CYS A 170 6.88 -26.18 -0.93
N ARG A 171 7.57 -26.20 -2.08
CA ARG A 171 8.02 -27.43 -2.76
C ARG A 171 9.31 -27.97 -2.16
N GLN A 172 9.52 -29.26 -2.36
CA GLN A 172 10.84 -29.88 -2.23
C GLN A 172 11.81 -29.27 -3.27
N PRO A 173 13.10 -29.22 -2.99
CA PRO A 173 14.08 -28.65 -3.91
C PRO A 173 14.01 -29.28 -5.31
N ASN A 174 13.95 -28.45 -6.35
CA ASN A 174 13.91 -28.87 -7.76
C ASN A 174 12.79 -29.86 -8.13
N SER A 175 11.67 -29.84 -7.39
CA SER A 175 10.56 -30.78 -7.55
C SER A 175 9.24 -30.05 -7.74
N GLY A 176 8.28 -30.71 -8.42
CA GLY A 176 6.87 -30.32 -8.44
C GLY A 176 6.08 -30.77 -7.21
N VAL A 177 6.70 -31.52 -6.30
CA VAL A 177 6.07 -32.09 -5.11
C VAL A 177 6.21 -31.13 -3.92
N GLY A 178 5.14 -30.96 -3.16
CA GLY A 178 5.12 -30.16 -1.94
C GLY A 178 5.91 -30.77 -0.80
N THR A 179 6.46 -29.94 0.08
CA THR A 179 7.09 -30.41 1.32
C THR A 179 6.01 -30.77 2.32
N PRO A 180 5.95 -32.01 2.80
CA PRO A 180 5.00 -32.42 3.83
C PRO A 180 5.14 -31.55 5.08
N GLY A 181 4.00 -31.12 5.66
CA GLY A 181 3.99 -30.30 6.87
C GLY A 181 4.61 -28.90 6.69
N CYS A 182 4.71 -28.38 5.49
CA CYS A 182 5.33 -27.11 5.08
C CYS A 182 5.90 -26.26 6.24
N PRO A 183 7.21 -26.31 6.53
CA PRO A 183 7.79 -25.64 7.70
C PRO A 183 7.73 -24.11 7.66
N ILE A 184 7.43 -23.54 6.51
CA ILE A 184 7.22 -22.09 6.36
C ILE A 184 6.04 -21.62 7.22
N LEU A 185 5.02 -22.44 7.35
CA LEU A 185 3.83 -22.13 8.16
C LEU A 185 4.12 -21.96 9.66
N ASP A 186 5.24 -22.45 10.15
CA ASP A 186 5.61 -22.30 11.57
C ASP A 186 5.89 -20.83 11.91
N SER A 187 6.46 -20.06 10.96
CA SER A 187 6.92 -18.70 11.21
C SER A 187 6.54 -17.67 10.14
N ALA A 188 5.79 -18.04 9.10
CA ALA A 188 5.41 -17.11 8.03
C ALA A 188 4.09 -17.51 7.36
N ALA A 189 3.75 -16.89 6.25
CA ALA A 189 2.52 -17.07 5.49
C ALA A 189 1.26 -16.86 6.36
N GLY A 190 1.20 -15.73 7.04
CA GLY A 190 0.07 -15.39 7.91
C GLY A 190 0.15 -13.99 8.50
N ILE A 191 -0.68 -13.79 9.52
CA ILE A 191 -0.78 -12.52 10.24
C ILE A 191 -0.49 -12.79 11.73
N TRP A 192 0.38 -11.97 12.31
CA TRP A 192 0.70 -12.01 13.75
C TRP A 192 0.12 -10.82 14.49
N LYS A 193 -0.40 -11.07 15.67
CA LYS A 193 -0.98 -10.07 16.56
C LYS A 193 -0.06 -9.80 17.75
N PHE A 194 0.20 -8.52 18.01
CA PHE A 194 0.98 -7.99 19.13
C PHE A 194 0.19 -6.93 19.89
N LYS A 195 0.71 -6.42 20.99
CA LYS A 195 0.21 -5.22 21.66
C LYS A 195 0.89 -3.98 21.09
N ALA A 196 0.11 -2.97 20.69
CA ALA A 196 0.65 -1.75 20.08
C ALA A 196 1.44 -0.87 21.08
N ASP A 197 1.14 -0.96 22.36
CA ASP A 197 1.73 -0.15 23.45
C ASP A 197 2.80 -0.88 24.28
N LYS A 198 3.00 -2.18 24.05
CA LYS A 198 4.05 -2.95 24.72
C LYS A 198 5.36 -2.83 23.93
N LEU A 199 6.39 -2.29 24.59
CA LEU A 199 7.71 -2.12 23.98
C LEU A 199 8.52 -3.44 23.98
N ASN A 200 9.44 -3.53 23.01
CA ASN A 200 10.46 -4.58 22.91
C ASN A 200 9.93 -6.01 22.82
N GLN A 201 8.73 -6.20 22.29
CA GLN A 201 8.20 -7.54 22.06
C GLN A 201 9.09 -8.29 21.07
N SER A 202 9.44 -9.53 21.38
CA SER A 202 10.06 -10.43 20.41
C SER A 202 9.02 -11.02 19.48
N TYR A 203 9.46 -11.50 18.32
CA TYR A 203 8.56 -12.19 17.38
C TYR A 203 7.83 -13.37 18.00
N ALA A 204 8.52 -14.12 18.88
CA ALA A 204 7.95 -15.29 19.57
C ALA A 204 6.83 -14.96 20.57
N GLU A 205 6.72 -13.69 21.02
CA GLU A 205 5.62 -13.24 21.87
C GLU A 205 4.35 -12.91 21.07
N GLY A 206 4.46 -12.86 19.74
CA GLY A 206 3.32 -12.63 18.85
C GLY A 206 2.39 -13.83 18.79
N ILE A 207 1.08 -13.55 18.74
CA ILE A 207 0.08 -14.59 18.51
C ILE A 207 -0.08 -14.76 17.00
N LYS A 208 0.15 -15.96 16.47
CA LYS A 208 -0.22 -16.29 15.10
C LYS A 208 -1.74 -16.22 14.97
N PHE A 209 -2.23 -15.09 14.44
CA PHE A 209 -3.65 -14.77 14.39
C PHE A 209 -4.36 -15.51 13.27
N SER A 210 -3.70 -15.59 12.10
CA SER A 210 -4.16 -16.38 10.96
C SER A 210 -2.96 -16.99 10.22
N THR A 211 -3.20 -18.08 9.48
CA THR A 211 -2.19 -18.83 8.73
C THR A 211 -2.68 -19.15 7.31
N GLY A 212 -1.82 -19.73 6.48
CA GLY A 212 -2.18 -20.11 5.11
C GLY A 212 -2.40 -18.92 4.17
N ILE A 213 -1.95 -17.72 4.53
CA ILE A 213 -1.99 -16.51 3.69
C ILE A 213 -0.59 -16.30 3.13
N LYS A 214 -0.38 -16.66 1.86
CA LYS A 214 0.94 -16.66 1.21
C LYS A 214 1.68 -15.34 1.37
N ASN A 215 1.06 -14.25 0.97
CA ASN A 215 1.62 -12.91 1.06
C ASN A 215 0.51 -11.87 1.15
N ALA A 216 0.35 -11.28 2.31
CA ALA A 216 -0.56 -10.17 2.53
C ALA A 216 0.23 -8.85 2.47
N VAL A 217 -0.18 -7.93 1.58
CA VAL A 217 0.41 -6.59 1.51
C VAL A 217 -0.61 -5.53 1.92
N GLY A 218 -1.87 -5.67 1.52
CA GLY A 218 -2.98 -4.86 2.03
C GLY A 218 -3.55 -5.42 3.32
N ILE A 219 -3.71 -4.58 4.33
CA ILE A 219 -4.36 -4.93 5.60
C ILE A 219 -5.00 -3.69 6.21
N ASP A 220 -6.26 -3.81 6.60
CA ASP A 220 -6.97 -2.71 7.26
C ASP A 220 -8.07 -3.20 8.21
N TYR A 221 -8.48 -2.34 9.12
CA TYR A 221 -9.59 -2.57 10.05
C TYR A 221 -10.90 -2.06 9.47
N ASN A 222 -11.90 -2.92 9.41
CA ASN A 222 -13.26 -2.52 9.04
C ASN A 222 -14.04 -2.11 10.29
N PRO A 223 -14.37 -0.82 10.48
CA PRO A 223 -15.06 -0.36 11.67
C PRO A 223 -16.52 -0.85 11.75
N ALA A 224 -17.14 -1.22 10.63
CA ALA A 224 -18.52 -1.70 10.59
C ALA A 224 -18.66 -3.15 11.07
N SER A 225 -17.73 -4.05 10.69
CA SER A 225 -17.67 -5.42 11.21
C SER A 225 -16.83 -5.56 12.48
N LYS A 226 -16.01 -4.54 12.81
CA LYS A 226 -15.03 -4.54 13.90
C LYS A 226 -13.97 -5.66 13.77
N THR A 227 -13.60 -5.99 12.54
CA THR A 227 -12.64 -7.03 12.20
C THR A 227 -11.54 -6.52 11.29
N ILE A 228 -10.42 -7.23 11.24
CA ILE A 228 -9.31 -6.96 10.31
C ILE A 228 -9.57 -7.73 9.01
N PHE A 229 -9.31 -7.07 7.90
CA PHE A 229 -9.27 -7.69 6.59
C PHE A 229 -7.84 -7.63 6.03
N ALA A 230 -7.44 -8.66 5.30
CA ALA A 230 -6.15 -8.68 4.60
C ALA A 230 -6.30 -9.21 3.19
N THR A 231 -5.55 -8.62 2.26
CA THR A 231 -5.40 -9.13 0.90
C THR A 231 -4.43 -10.30 0.89
N GLN A 232 -4.51 -11.17 -0.10
CA GLN A 232 -3.50 -12.19 -0.37
C GLN A 232 -3.13 -12.16 -1.84
N HIS A 233 -1.84 -12.06 -2.12
CA HIS A 233 -1.32 -12.38 -3.44
C HIS A 233 -1.39 -13.88 -3.67
N GLY A 234 -2.01 -14.28 -4.76
CA GLY A 234 -2.00 -15.64 -5.24
C GLY A 234 -0.59 -16.12 -5.58
N ARG A 235 -0.41 -17.42 -5.58
CA ARG A 235 0.82 -18.04 -6.09
C ARG A 235 0.85 -17.98 -7.63
N SER A 236 2.02 -18.15 -8.23
CA SER A 236 2.13 -18.35 -9.68
C SER A 236 2.20 -19.85 -10.02
N PHE A 237 1.55 -20.25 -11.10
CA PHE A 237 1.81 -21.56 -11.72
C PHE A 237 2.97 -21.39 -12.71
N ASP A 238 3.91 -22.31 -12.67
CA ASP A 238 5.18 -22.28 -13.41
C ASP A 238 5.40 -23.57 -14.21
N LYS A 239 6.57 -23.73 -14.80
CA LYS A 239 6.96 -24.93 -15.59
C LYS A 239 6.92 -26.25 -14.83
N LEU A 240 6.92 -26.22 -13.49
CA LEU A 240 6.79 -27.40 -12.65
C LEU A 240 5.34 -27.73 -12.32
N SER A 241 4.42 -26.87 -12.72
CA SER A 241 2.98 -27.10 -12.55
C SER A 241 2.46 -28.07 -13.58
N PRO A 242 1.43 -28.88 -13.25
CA PRO A 242 0.86 -29.85 -14.18
C PRO A 242 0.34 -29.22 -15.49
N PRO A 243 0.32 -29.97 -16.59
CA PRO A 243 -0.09 -29.47 -17.90
C PRO A 243 -1.52 -28.93 -17.99
N TYR A 244 -2.40 -29.29 -17.05
CA TYR A 244 -3.77 -28.75 -17.02
C TYR A 244 -3.82 -27.27 -16.60
N PHE A 245 -2.74 -26.70 -16.06
CA PHE A 245 -2.55 -25.26 -15.94
C PHE A 245 -1.96 -24.72 -17.24
N THR A 246 -2.80 -24.60 -18.27
CA THR A 246 -2.41 -23.97 -19.55
C THR A 246 -2.00 -22.49 -19.32
N GLY A 247 -1.34 -21.89 -20.31
CA GLY A 247 -0.98 -20.47 -20.24
C GLY A 247 -2.16 -19.56 -19.90
N GLN A 248 -3.35 -19.83 -20.48
CA GLN A 248 -4.57 -19.09 -20.19
C GLN A 248 -5.05 -19.31 -18.74
N LYS A 249 -5.10 -20.55 -18.26
CA LYS A 249 -5.47 -20.84 -16.86
C LYS A 249 -4.48 -20.22 -15.89
N SER A 250 -3.18 -20.32 -16.18
CA SER A 250 -2.13 -19.73 -15.33
C SER A 250 -2.18 -18.18 -15.32
N ALA A 251 -2.77 -17.56 -16.36
CA ALA A 251 -2.97 -16.13 -16.42
C ALA A 251 -4.18 -15.65 -15.56
N GLU A 252 -5.11 -16.55 -15.24
CA GLU A 252 -6.33 -16.23 -14.50
C GLU A 252 -6.32 -16.78 -13.06
N LEU A 253 -5.54 -17.82 -12.80
CA LEU A 253 -5.53 -18.54 -11.52
C LEU A 253 -4.15 -18.49 -10.84
N PRO A 254 -4.15 -18.62 -9.52
CA PRO A 254 -5.30 -18.63 -8.61
C PRO A 254 -5.85 -17.20 -8.42
N ALA A 255 -7.00 -17.11 -7.77
CA ALA A 255 -7.57 -15.83 -7.35
C ALA A 255 -6.59 -15.05 -6.48
N GLU A 256 -6.54 -13.73 -6.65
CA GLU A 256 -6.20 -12.81 -5.59
C GLU A 256 -7.38 -12.78 -4.61
N THR A 257 -7.12 -12.75 -3.32
CA THR A 257 -8.19 -12.91 -2.34
C THR A 257 -8.13 -11.87 -1.22
N ILE A 258 -9.29 -11.60 -0.61
CA ILE A 258 -9.37 -10.81 0.61
C ILE A 258 -10.07 -11.66 1.66
N TYR A 259 -9.47 -11.77 2.83
CA TYR A 259 -10.02 -12.50 3.96
C TYR A 259 -10.49 -11.55 5.06
N GLU A 260 -11.68 -11.81 5.60
CA GLU A 260 -12.07 -11.33 6.91
C GLU A 260 -11.37 -12.18 7.97
N LEU A 261 -10.44 -11.59 8.70
CA LEU A 261 -9.57 -12.33 9.61
C LEU A 261 -10.23 -12.59 10.96
N LYS A 262 -10.00 -13.78 11.48
CA LYS A 262 -10.29 -14.19 12.86
C LYS A 262 -9.19 -15.07 13.39
N GLN A 263 -9.06 -15.14 14.71
CA GLN A 263 -8.04 -15.95 15.33
C GLN A 263 -8.25 -17.44 14.97
N GLY A 264 -7.18 -18.08 14.51
CA GLY A 264 -7.19 -19.48 14.07
C GLY A 264 -7.64 -19.68 12.62
N LEU A 265 -7.94 -18.63 11.85
CA LEU A 265 -8.24 -18.76 10.43
C LEU A 265 -7.05 -19.38 9.69
N ASP A 266 -7.32 -20.41 8.87
CA ASP A 266 -6.38 -21.00 7.91
C ASP A 266 -6.93 -20.78 6.50
N ALA A 267 -6.22 -19.98 5.70
CA ALA A 267 -6.57 -19.68 4.32
C ALA A 267 -6.14 -20.76 3.32
N GLY A 268 -5.35 -21.75 3.75
CA GLY A 268 -5.05 -22.98 3.01
C GLY A 268 -3.74 -23.02 2.24
N TRP A 269 -3.04 -21.90 2.02
CA TRP A 269 -1.72 -21.98 1.39
C TRP A 269 -0.72 -22.77 2.28
N PRO A 270 0.13 -23.65 1.72
CA PRO A 270 0.33 -23.98 0.31
C PRO A 270 -0.56 -25.13 -0.20
N TYR A 271 -1.38 -25.73 0.65
CA TYR A 271 -2.12 -26.97 0.38
C TYR A 271 -3.32 -26.78 -0.55
N ALA A 272 -3.89 -25.58 -0.55
CA ALA A 272 -5.03 -25.22 -1.39
C ALA A 272 -4.90 -23.80 -1.97
N TYR A 273 -5.58 -23.58 -3.09
CA TYR A 273 -5.77 -22.29 -3.71
C TYR A 273 -7.26 -22.05 -3.99
N TYR A 274 -7.67 -20.78 -4.12
CA TYR A 274 -9.05 -20.47 -4.50
C TYR A 274 -9.15 -20.29 -6.02
N ASP A 275 -10.10 -21.01 -6.61
CA ASP A 275 -10.47 -20.85 -8.02
C ASP A 275 -11.72 -19.98 -8.09
N GLN A 276 -11.58 -18.72 -8.59
CA GLN A 276 -12.67 -17.76 -8.67
C GLN A 276 -13.71 -18.12 -9.74
N GLN A 277 -13.33 -18.91 -10.74
CA GLN A 277 -14.25 -19.36 -11.79
C GLN A 277 -15.17 -20.46 -11.26
N LEU A 278 -14.62 -21.41 -10.52
CA LEU A 278 -15.37 -22.49 -9.88
C LEU A 278 -15.98 -22.08 -8.53
N LYS A 279 -15.54 -20.93 -7.97
CA LYS A 279 -15.92 -20.43 -6.63
C LYS A 279 -15.68 -21.48 -5.53
N LYS A 280 -14.51 -22.13 -5.57
CA LYS A 280 -14.12 -23.22 -4.65
C LYS A 280 -12.64 -23.17 -4.31
N LYS A 281 -12.33 -23.69 -3.10
CA LYS A 281 -10.97 -24.07 -2.74
C LYS A 281 -10.61 -25.37 -3.45
N MET A 282 -9.52 -25.35 -4.21
CA MET A 282 -8.97 -26.49 -4.92
C MET A 282 -7.71 -26.98 -4.24
N VAL A 283 -7.50 -28.29 -4.21
CA VAL A 283 -6.23 -28.86 -3.71
C VAL A 283 -5.08 -28.41 -4.62
N SER A 284 -4.00 -27.93 -4.03
CA SER A 284 -2.82 -27.52 -4.80
C SER A 284 -2.14 -28.70 -5.46
N PRO A 285 -1.64 -28.58 -6.70
CA PRO A 285 -1.06 -29.69 -7.45
C PRO A 285 0.13 -30.33 -6.73
N GLU A 286 0.93 -29.56 -6.01
CA GLU A 286 2.07 -30.04 -5.21
C GLU A 286 1.66 -30.99 -4.09
N TYR A 287 0.42 -30.97 -3.69
CA TYR A 287 -0.15 -31.73 -2.59
C TYR A 287 -1.24 -32.71 -3.06
N GLY A 288 -1.15 -33.17 -4.31
CA GLY A 288 -2.02 -34.18 -4.88
C GLY A 288 -3.24 -33.64 -5.62
N GLY A 289 -3.32 -32.31 -5.85
CA GLY A 289 -4.39 -31.74 -6.64
C GLY A 289 -4.33 -32.14 -8.11
N ASP A 290 -5.48 -32.44 -8.68
CA ASP A 290 -5.68 -32.87 -10.08
C ASP A 290 -6.39 -31.81 -10.94
N GLY A 291 -6.59 -30.62 -10.41
CA GLY A 291 -7.35 -29.53 -11.04
C GLY A 291 -8.87 -29.73 -11.01
N LYS A 292 -9.38 -30.75 -10.33
CA LYS A 292 -10.80 -31.09 -10.17
C LYS A 292 -11.20 -31.25 -8.70
N THR A 293 -10.29 -31.75 -7.88
CA THR A 293 -10.52 -32.02 -6.45
C THR A 293 -10.57 -30.75 -5.65
N SER A 294 -11.72 -30.46 -5.04
CA SER A 294 -11.92 -29.33 -4.11
C SER A 294 -11.75 -29.79 -2.65
N THR A 295 -11.61 -28.81 -1.76
CA THR A 295 -11.51 -29.04 -0.30
C THR A 295 -12.30 -27.98 0.45
N ASP A 296 -12.95 -28.36 1.53
CA ASP A 296 -13.65 -27.49 2.49
C ASP A 296 -12.86 -27.31 3.81
N LYS A 297 -11.66 -27.87 3.88
CA LYS A 297 -10.80 -27.84 5.07
C LYS A 297 -10.36 -26.40 5.47
N TYR A 298 -10.28 -25.50 4.51
CA TYR A 298 -9.72 -24.16 4.68
C TYR A 298 -10.78 -23.07 4.48
N ALA A 299 -10.57 -21.92 5.09
CA ALA A 299 -11.49 -20.79 5.00
C ALA A 299 -11.62 -20.27 3.57
N ASP A 300 -12.84 -20.02 3.11
CA ASP A 300 -13.09 -19.29 1.88
C ASP A 300 -12.79 -17.80 2.06
N PRO A 301 -12.36 -17.10 1.00
CA PRO A 301 -12.18 -15.67 1.05
C PRO A 301 -13.51 -14.93 1.12
N ALA A 302 -13.52 -13.75 1.74
CA ALA A 302 -14.64 -12.82 1.68
C ALA A 302 -14.81 -12.23 0.28
N VAL A 303 -13.70 -12.02 -0.45
CA VAL A 303 -13.67 -11.55 -1.83
C VAL A 303 -12.66 -12.35 -2.63
N ALA A 304 -13.05 -12.79 -3.82
CA ALA A 304 -12.16 -13.39 -4.80
C ALA A 304 -12.07 -12.51 -6.04
N LEU A 305 -10.86 -12.25 -6.47
CA LEU A 305 -10.52 -11.33 -7.56
C LEU A 305 -9.75 -12.10 -8.66
N PRO A 306 -9.72 -11.62 -9.91
CA PRO A 306 -8.89 -12.23 -10.93
C PRO A 306 -7.44 -12.39 -10.50
N GLY A 307 -6.77 -13.43 -10.96
CA GLY A 307 -5.36 -13.69 -10.64
C GLY A 307 -4.41 -12.62 -11.15
N HIS A 308 -3.29 -12.44 -10.44
CA HIS A 308 -2.15 -11.59 -10.82
C HIS A 308 -2.42 -10.07 -10.85
N LEU A 309 -3.44 -9.59 -10.16
CA LEU A 309 -3.67 -8.15 -9.98
C LEU A 309 -2.73 -7.53 -8.93
N ALA A 310 -2.16 -8.33 -8.04
CA ALA A 310 -1.27 -7.94 -6.94
C ALA A 310 -1.89 -6.85 -6.04
N PRO A 311 -2.83 -7.21 -5.14
CA PRO A 311 -3.50 -6.27 -4.25
C PRO A 311 -2.54 -5.81 -3.14
N ASN A 312 -1.92 -4.64 -3.33
CA ASN A 312 -0.82 -4.13 -2.50
C ASN A 312 -1.25 -3.26 -1.34
N ASP A 313 -2.47 -2.76 -1.32
CA ASP A 313 -3.05 -2.11 -0.14
C ASP A 313 -4.57 -2.25 -0.11
N LEU A 314 -5.13 -2.06 1.07
CA LEU A 314 -6.56 -2.13 1.38
C LEU A 314 -6.91 -0.99 2.33
N LEU A 315 -8.02 -0.29 2.07
CA LEU A 315 -8.50 0.80 2.90
C LEU A 315 -10.03 0.79 2.97
N PHE A 316 -10.59 0.66 4.16
CA PHE A 316 -12.03 0.89 4.40
C PHE A 316 -12.32 2.38 4.50
N TYR A 317 -13.11 2.90 3.59
CA TYR A 317 -13.39 4.32 3.49
C TYR A 317 -14.41 4.76 4.54
N THR A 318 -14.00 5.65 5.45
CA THR A 318 -14.84 6.19 6.51
C THR A 318 -15.17 7.67 6.33
N GLY A 319 -14.62 8.30 5.28
CA GLY A 319 -14.78 9.70 4.97
C GLY A 319 -16.20 10.11 4.59
N ASN A 320 -16.44 11.41 4.53
CA ASN A 320 -17.73 11.99 4.14
C ASN A 320 -17.65 12.83 2.85
N MET A 321 -16.47 12.90 2.20
CA MET A 321 -16.31 13.64 0.96
C MET A 321 -16.94 12.91 -0.23
N PHE A 322 -16.76 11.59 -0.31
CA PHE A 322 -17.26 10.78 -1.42
C PHE A 322 -18.76 10.50 -1.27
N PRO A 323 -19.48 10.25 -2.37
CA PRO A 323 -20.89 9.84 -2.33
C PRO A 323 -21.15 8.68 -1.36
N LYS A 324 -22.33 8.66 -0.77
CA LYS A 324 -22.73 7.71 0.28
C LYS A 324 -22.43 6.24 -0.07
N ARG A 325 -22.50 5.86 -1.36
CA ARG A 325 -22.25 4.49 -1.80
C ARG A 325 -20.83 3.99 -1.51
N TYR A 326 -19.85 4.91 -1.37
CA TYR A 326 -18.46 4.56 -1.06
C TYR A 326 -18.21 4.39 0.44
N LYS A 327 -19.07 4.93 1.28
CA LYS A 327 -18.88 4.90 2.73
C LYS A 327 -18.96 3.47 3.27
N ASN A 328 -17.97 3.11 4.10
CA ASN A 328 -17.75 1.77 4.66
C ASN A 328 -17.43 0.68 3.62
N GLY A 329 -17.31 1.02 2.33
CA GLY A 329 -16.72 0.14 1.32
C GLY A 329 -15.20 0.14 1.37
N ALA A 330 -14.59 -0.77 0.63
CA ALA A 330 -13.14 -0.93 0.60
C ALA A 330 -12.56 -0.43 -0.73
N PHE A 331 -11.51 0.37 -0.66
CA PHE A 331 -10.61 0.60 -1.80
C PHE A 331 -9.44 -0.38 -1.74
N VAL A 332 -9.09 -0.93 -2.91
CA VAL A 332 -7.95 -1.85 -3.07
C VAL A 332 -7.08 -1.33 -4.19
N VAL A 333 -5.80 -1.18 -3.93
CA VAL A 333 -4.84 -0.83 -4.99
C VAL A 333 -4.25 -2.08 -5.59
N PHE A 334 -4.34 -2.22 -6.91
CA PHE A 334 -3.72 -3.29 -7.67
C PHE A 334 -2.43 -2.81 -8.32
N HIS A 335 -1.31 -3.28 -7.78
CA HIS A 335 0.03 -2.97 -8.27
C HIS A 335 0.31 -3.54 -9.66
N GLY A 336 -0.35 -4.64 -9.97
CA GLY A 336 -0.36 -5.23 -11.30
C GLY A 336 0.83 -6.12 -11.62
N LYS A 337 0.73 -6.78 -12.78
CA LYS A 337 1.72 -7.66 -13.36
C LYS A 337 2.23 -7.07 -14.66
N SER A 338 3.55 -6.90 -14.76
CA SER A 338 4.22 -6.33 -15.94
C SER A 338 4.55 -7.34 -17.05
N ILE A 339 4.24 -8.63 -16.83
CA ILE A 339 4.46 -9.70 -17.81
C ILE A 339 3.11 -10.08 -18.41
N SER A 340 3.08 -10.32 -19.72
CA SER A 340 1.85 -10.67 -20.47
C SER A 340 1.07 -11.84 -19.85
N PRO A 341 -0.26 -11.75 -19.75
CA PRO A 341 -1.06 -10.56 -20.00
C PRO A 341 -0.83 -9.51 -18.90
N VAL A 342 -0.61 -8.27 -19.29
CA VAL A 342 -0.44 -7.14 -18.35
C VAL A 342 -1.78 -6.82 -17.71
N LYS A 343 -1.83 -6.74 -16.38
CA LYS A 343 -3.06 -6.55 -15.61
C LYS A 343 -2.82 -5.67 -14.40
N GLY A 344 -3.88 -5.10 -13.85
CA GLY A 344 -3.85 -4.28 -12.63
C GLY A 344 -3.53 -2.82 -12.94
N TYR A 345 -2.65 -2.19 -12.17
CA TYR A 345 -2.32 -0.76 -12.27
C TYR A 345 -3.52 0.16 -12.07
N LEU A 346 -4.40 -0.19 -11.15
CA LEU A 346 -5.64 0.52 -10.89
C LEU A 346 -5.98 0.53 -9.40
N VAL A 347 -6.93 1.36 -9.03
CA VAL A 347 -7.62 1.29 -7.74
C VAL A 347 -9.02 0.77 -7.98
N ALA A 348 -9.40 -0.29 -7.28
CA ALA A 348 -10.75 -0.82 -7.28
C ALA A 348 -11.54 -0.34 -6.07
N PHE A 349 -12.85 -0.32 -6.20
CA PHE A 349 -13.80 -0.18 -5.10
C PHE A 349 -14.61 -1.47 -4.94
N ILE A 350 -14.78 -1.90 -3.70
CA ILE A 350 -15.55 -3.09 -3.33
C ILE A 350 -16.65 -2.62 -2.35
N PRO A 351 -17.92 -2.77 -2.71
CA PRO A 351 -19.02 -2.32 -1.85
C PRO A 351 -19.21 -3.23 -0.65
N PHE A 352 -19.34 -2.62 0.53
CA PHE A 352 -19.69 -3.30 1.78
C PHE A 352 -20.91 -2.63 2.42
N VAL A 353 -21.78 -3.44 2.98
CA VAL A 353 -22.93 -2.98 3.81
C VAL A 353 -22.88 -3.71 5.13
N ASN A 354 -22.92 -2.98 6.23
CA ASN A 354 -22.82 -3.53 7.59
C ASN A 354 -21.61 -4.47 7.80
N GLY A 355 -20.49 -4.10 7.19
CA GLY A 355 -19.25 -4.85 7.29
C GLY A 355 -19.14 -6.11 6.42
N LYS A 356 -20.14 -6.39 5.58
CA LYS A 356 -20.16 -7.55 4.67
C LYS A 356 -20.14 -7.11 3.22
N LEU A 357 -19.50 -7.91 2.36
CA LEU A 357 -19.55 -7.74 0.91
C LEU A 357 -21.01 -7.63 0.43
N SER A 358 -21.31 -6.63 -0.40
CA SER A 358 -22.68 -6.35 -0.86
C SER A 358 -22.82 -6.24 -2.38
N GLY A 359 -21.75 -6.48 -3.13
CA GLY A 359 -21.78 -6.44 -4.60
C GLY A 359 -20.42 -6.75 -5.19
N ASP A 360 -20.34 -6.77 -6.52
CA ASP A 360 -19.08 -6.98 -7.22
C ASP A 360 -18.15 -5.78 -7.09
N TRP A 361 -16.85 -6.04 -7.22
CA TRP A 361 -15.86 -4.98 -7.29
C TRP A 361 -15.95 -4.21 -8.61
N GLU A 362 -15.58 -2.94 -8.58
CA GLU A 362 -15.57 -2.06 -9.76
C GLU A 362 -14.25 -1.30 -9.86
N VAL A 363 -13.84 -0.92 -11.07
CA VAL A 363 -12.70 -0.03 -11.28
C VAL A 363 -13.08 1.37 -10.81
N PHE A 364 -12.31 1.92 -9.85
CA PHE A 364 -12.53 3.27 -9.35
C PHE A 364 -11.57 4.30 -9.98
N ALA A 365 -10.28 3.97 -10.05
CA ALA A 365 -9.30 4.83 -10.71
C ALA A 365 -8.40 4.00 -11.61
N ASP A 366 -8.21 4.44 -12.83
CA ASP A 366 -7.45 3.76 -13.88
C ASP A 366 -6.57 4.75 -14.65
N ASN A 367 -5.84 4.27 -15.66
CA ASN A 367 -4.91 5.03 -16.49
C ASN A 367 -3.60 5.44 -15.78
N PHE A 368 -3.22 4.76 -14.69
CA PHE A 368 -1.92 5.02 -14.05
C PHE A 368 -0.74 4.76 -14.99
N THR A 369 -0.83 3.77 -15.85
CA THR A 369 0.22 3.46 -16.83
C THR A 369 0.38 4.52 -17.91
N GLY A 370 -0.68 5.29 -18.19
CA GLY A 370 -0.74 6.25 -19.31
C GLY A 370 -0.72 5.58 -20.67
N SER A 371 -1.01 4.27 -20.76
CA SER A 371 -1.11 3.49 -21.99
C SER A 371 -2.13 2.37 -21.85
N ASP A 372 -2.62 1.87 -22.99
CA ASP A 372 -3.43 0.66 -23.06
C ASP A 372 -2.61 -0.54 -22.53
N LEU A 373 -3.19 -1.32 -21.60
CA LEU A 373 -2.53 -2.49 -21.03
C LEU A 373 -2.50 -3.68 -21.99
N GLU A 374 -3.43 -3.78 -22.92
CA GLU A 374 -3.45 -4.83 -23.93
C GLU A 374 -2.39 -4.57 -25.02
N HIS A 375 -2.15 -3.29 -25.33
CA HIS A 375 -1.19 -2.83 -26.33
C HIS A 375 -0.29 -1.72 -25.76
N PRO A 376 0.62 -2.02 -24.83
CA PRO A 376 1.44 -1.00 -24.20
C PRO A 376 2.40 -0.35 -25.21
N THR A 377 2.29 0.96 -25.35
CA THR A 377 3.06 1.76 -26.34
C THR A 377 4.35 2.38 -25.76
N GLY A 378 4.72 2.01 -24.54
CA GLY A 378 5.90 2.57 -23.88
C GLY A 378 6.06 2.12 -22.43
N PRO A 379 7.03 2.69 -21.70
CA PRO A 379 7.20 2.38 -20.30
C PRO A 379 6.01 2.90 -19.50
N MET A 380 5.59 2.15 -18.49
CA MET A 380 4.50 2.51 -17.59
C MET A 380 4.81 3.81 -16.87
N LYS A 381 3.86 4.74 -16.89
CA LYS A 381 4.01 6.09 -16.35
C LYS A 381 4.03 6.07 -14.82
N TYR A 382 3.06 5.38 -14.22
CA TYR A 382 2.90 5.20 -12.77
C TYR A 382 2.45 3.78 -12.45
N ARG A 383 2.66 3.37 -11.21
CA ARG A 383 2.20 2.08 -10.67
C ARG A 383 1.70 2.27 -9.25
N PRO A 384 0.38 2.20 -9.01
CA PRO A 384 -0.20 2.46 -7.71
C PRO A 384 0.22 1.41 -6.70
N MET A 385 0.48 1.83 -5.43
CA MET A 385 1.11 0.97 -4.43
C MET A 385 0.46 1.05 -3.05
N GLY A 386 0.13 2.23 -2.57
CA GLY A 386 -0.41 2.45 -1.22
C GLY A 386 -1.59 3.39 -1.21
N LEU A 387 -2.45 3.25 -0.21
CA LEU A 387 -3.67 4.04 -0.01
C LEU A 387 -3.70 4.71 1.36
N ALA A 388 -4.23 5.92 1.43
CA ALA A 388 -4.63 6.55 2.69
C ALA A 388 -5.83 7.46 2.49
N GLN A 389 -6.59 7.66 3.56
CA GLN A 389 -7.66 8.65 3.62
C GLN A 389 -7.17 9.90 4.34
N GLY A 390 -7.42 11.06 3.76
CA GLY A 390 -7.17 12.34 4.41
C GLY A 390 -8.28 12.77 5.38
N PRO A 391 -8.02 13.77 6.23
CA PRO A 391 -9.00 14.29 7.19
C PRO A 391 -10.20 14.94 6.50
N ASP A 392 -10.01 15.46 5.30
CA ASP A 392 -11.06 16.01 4.43
C ASP A 392 -11.89 14.89 3.74
N GLY A 393 -11.50 13.64 3.84
CA GLY A 393 -12.11 12.50 3.16
C GLY A 393 -11.58 12.25 1.76
N ALA A 394 -10.55 12.95 1.31
CA ALA A 394 -9.87 12.63 0.05
C ALA A 394 -9.16 11.28 0.13
N LEU A 395 -9.05 10.59 -1.01
CA LEU A 395 -8.25 9.37 -1.13
C LEU A 395 -6.87 9.72 -1.69
N TYR A 396 -5.82 9.25 -1.02
CA TYR A 396 -4.44 9.39 -1.48
C TYR A 396 -3.93 8.07 -2.01
N VAL A 397 -3.19 8.13 -3.13
CA VAL A 397 -2.59 6.95 -3.78
C VAL A 397 -1.11 7.21 -4.00
N ALA A 398 -0.25 6.35 -3.45
CA ALA A 398 1.19 6.40 -3.69
C ALA A 398 1.56 5.60 -4.94
N ASP A 399 2.59 6.04 -5.66
CA ASP A 399 3.17 5.40 -6.85
C ASP A 399 4.63 5.01 -6.59
N ASP A 400 5.04 3.83 -7.04
CA ASP A 400 6.40 3.31 -6.81
C ASP A 400 7.34 3.39 -8.01
N ILE A 401 6.91 3.92 -9.16
CA ILE A 401 7.77 4.15 -10.34
C ILE A 401 8.39 5.55 -10.27
N LYS A 402 7.57 6.60 -10.19
CA LYS A 402 8.04 7.99 -10.18
C LYS A 402 8.05 8.60 -8.79
N GLY A 403 7.47 7.92 -7.82
CA GLY A 403 7.31 8.44 -6.46
C GLY A 403 6.34 9.61 -6.43
N ALA A 404 5.22 9.48 -7.13
CA ALA A 404 4.13 10.42 -7.10
C ALA A 404 3.14 10.07 -5.98
N ILE A 405 2.47 11.08 -5.45
CA ILE A 405 1.31 10.94 -4.57
C ILE A 405 0.15 11.65 -5.25
N PHE A 406 -0.90 10.89 -5.52
CA PHE A 406 -2.16 11.39 -6.07
C PHE A 406 -3.12 11.70 -4.92
N LYS A 407 -3.83 12.81 -5.02
CA LYS A 407 -4.99 13.15 -4.18
C LYS A 407 -6.24 13.10 -5.06
N ILE A 408 -7.19 12.26 -4.70
CA ILE A 408 -8.48 12.09 -5.39
C ILE A 408 -9.56 12.71 -4.51
N VAL A 409 -10.35 13.62 -5.09
CA VAL A 409 -11.44 14.34 -4.42
C VAL A 409 -12.73 14.19 -5.22
N TYR A 410 -13.87 14.34 -4.53
CA TYR A 410 -15.18 14.44 -5.16
C TYR A 410 -15.63 15.90 -5.18
N ASN A 411 -15.89 16.42 -6.35
CA ASN A 411 -16.41 17.76 -6.57
C ASN A 411 -17.95 17.68 -6.61
N LYS A 412 -18.60 18.28 -5.63
CA LYS A 412 -20.08 18.36 -5.56
C LYS A 412 -20.63 19.25 -6.68
#